data_b17bdf0e00bc834b7fff53f0ed2d5fc0
#
_entry.id   b17bdf0e00bc834b7fff53f0ed2d5fc0
#
_cell.length_a   1.000
_cell.length_b   1.000
_cell.length_c   1.000
_cell.angle_alpha   90.00
_cell.angle_beta   90.00
_cell.angle_gamma   90.00
#
_symmetry.space_group_name_H-M   'P 1'
#
loop_
_entity.id
_entity.type
_entity.pdbx_description
1 polymer ?
#
loop_
_entity_poly.entity_id
_entity_poly.type
_entity_poly.pdbx_seq_one_letter_code
_entity_poly.pdbx_strand_id
1 'polypeptide(L)'
;MADATATYTTGGQARATAYWNASSDTMSSTDRYNDGWGSRTAYNLRGNTSNQYVDNIKGAGTTESRTLWVLPGWEFRVQACSINNGTQLGCGSWSGFSGV
;
A
#
# COMPACT_ATOMS: atom_id res chain seq x y z
N MET A 1 6.00 -14.88 -10.63
CA MET A 1 5.27 -13.96 -9.73
C MET A 1 6.22 -12.89 -9.22
N ALA A 2 5.79 -11.66 -9.21
CA ALA A 2 6.62 -10.53 -8.78
C ALA A 2 5.84 -9.67 -7.79
N ASP A 3 6.49 -9.30 -6.68
CA ASP A 3 5.93 -8.42 -5.68
C ASP A 3 6.11 -6.95 -6.08
N ALA A 4 5.34 -6.07 -5.47
CA ALA A 4 5.49 -4.64 -5.61
C ALA A 4 5.57 -3.98 -4.23
N THR A 5 6.45 -3.00 -4.09
CA THR A 5 6.65 -2.29 -2.83
C THR A 5 6.81 -0.80 -3.12
N ALA A 6 6.23 0.02 -2.26
CA ALA A 6 6.41 1.48 -2.30
C ALA A 6 6.47 2.01 -0.88
N THR A 7 7.22 3.09 -0.68
CA THR A 7 7.37 3.69 0.64
C THR A 7 7.13 5.20 0.53
N TYR A 8 6.36 5.74 1.47
CA TYR A 8 6.21 7.18 1.62
C TYR A 8 7.16 7.67 2.70
N THR A 9 8.05 8.57 2.33
CA THR A 9 9.04 9.16 3.22
C THR A 9 8.89 10.68 3.18
N THR A 10 8.82 11.30 4.36
CA THR A 10 8.81 12.75 4.47
C THR A 10 9.55 13.15 5.75
N GLY A 11 10.23 14.29 5.72
CA GLY A 11 11.05 14.75 6.84
C GLY A 11 12.18 13.81 7.22
N GLY A 12 12.68 13.01 6.26
CA GLY A 12 13.73 12.02 6.50
C GLY A 12 13.25 10.74 7.15
N GLN A 13 11.93 10.56 7.34
CA GLN A 13 11.34 9.39 8.00
C GLN A 13 10.44 8.62 7.06
N ALA A 14 10.60 7.30 7.00
CA ALA A 14 9.64 6.44 6.33
C ALA A 14 8.35 6.40 7.16
N ARG A 15 7.23 6.78 6.57
CA ARG A 15 5.95 6.91 7.25
C ARG A 15 5.03 5.73 7.00
N ALA A 16 5.04 5.22 5.77
CA ALA A 16 4.14 4.14 5.36
C ALA A 16 4.81 3.28 4.30
N THR A 17 4.53 2.00 4.31
CA THR A 17 4.98 1.07 3.27
C THR A 17 3.78 0.32 2.72
N ALA A 18 3.68 0.31 1.40
CA ALA A 18 2.70 -0.46 0.65
C ALA A 18 3.37 -1.70 0.09
N TYR A 19 2.70 -2.84 0.19
CA TYR A 19 3.28 -4.10 -0.26
C TYR A 19 2.23 -5.00 -0.91
N TRP A 20 2.54 -5.45 -2.12
CA TRP A 20 1.81 -6.48 -2.83
C TRP A 20 2.64 -7.77 -2.83
N ASN A 21 2.12 -8.81 -2.18
CA ASN A 21 2.73 -10.13 -2.15
C ASN A 21 2.01 -11.02 -3.16
N ALA A 22 2.64 -11.22 -4.31
CA ALA A 22 2.01 -11.94 -5.43
C ALA A 22 1.88 -13.43 -5.17
N SER A 23 2.71 -14.02 -4.30
CA SER A 23 2.64 -15.44 -4.01
C SER A 23 1.47 -15.81 -3.09
N SER A 24 1.02 -14.87 -2.25
CA SER A 24 -0.09 -15.08 -1.30
C SER A 24 -1.33 -14.27 -1.67
N ASP A 25 -1.30 -13.50 -2.74
CA ASP A 25 -2.37 -12.61 -3.18
C ASP A 25 -2.78 -11.62 -2.07
N THR A 26 -1.79 -11.13 -1.31
CA THR A 26 -2.03 -10.28 -0.14
C THR A 26 -1.54 -8.86 -0.40
N MET A 27 -2.42 -7.89 -0.16
CA MET A 27 -2.13 -6.46 -0.21
C MET A 27 -2.04 -5.94 1.22
N SER A 28 -0.94 -5.24 1.56
CA SER A 28 -0.67 -4.82 2.93
C SER A 28 -0.32 -3.35 3.02
N SER A 29 -0.63 -2.75 4.18
CA SER A 29 -0.25 -1.40 4.53
C SER A 29 0.41 -1.42 5.90
N THR A 30 1.66 -0.95 5.98
CA THR A 30 2.43 -0.92 7.22
C THR A 30 2.64 0.53 7.64
N ASP A 31 2.29 0.82 8.90
CA ASP A 31 2.56 2.11 9.54
C ASP A 31 3.98 2.07 10.10
N ARG A 32 4.86 2.94 9.60
CA ARG A 32 6.29 2.91 9.87
C ARG A 32 6.76 3.92 10.91
N TYR A 33 5.93 4.89 11.30
CA TYR A 33 6.38 5.97 12.16
C TYR A 33 5.29 6.42 13.11
N ASN A 34 5.66 6.60 14.38
CA ASN A 34 4.73 7.00 15.43
C ASN A 34 4.49 8.51 15.36
N ASP A 35 3.61 8.93 14.46
CA ASP A 35 3.27 10.33 14.21
C ASP A 35 1.79 10.65 14.47
N GLY A 36 1.06 9.72 15.05
CA GLY A 36 -0.37 9.86 15.29
C GLY A 36 -1.24 9.66 14.06
N TRP A 37 -0.63 9.33 12.91
CA TRP A 37 -1.33 9.08 11.65
C TRP A 37 -1.32 7.58 11.32
N GLY A 38 -2.25 7.17 10.48
CA GLY A 38 -2.27 5.82 9.94
C GLY A 38 -1.55 5.72 8.60
N SER A 39 -1.58 4.54 8.03
CA SER A 39 -1.05 4.30 6.69
C SER A 39 -2.13 3.82 5.74
N ARG A 40 -1.92 4.05 4.46
CA ARG A 40 -2.80 3.59 3.40
C ARG A 40 -1.96 3.03 2.27
N THR A 41 -2.32 1.84 1.80
CA THR A 41 -1.85 1.33 0.53
C THR A 41 -2.94 1.56 -0.50
N ALA A 42 -2.66 2.45 -1.46
CA ALA A 42 -3.46 2.56 -2.66
C ALA A 42 -2.94 1.54 -3.66
N TYR A 43 -3.83 0.82 -4.32
CA TYR A 43 -3.43 -0.13 -5.34
C TYR A 43 -4.34 -0.06 -6.54
N ASN A 44 -3.79 -0.43 -7.68
CA ASN A 44 -4.47 -0.30 -8.95
C ASN A 44 -4.13 -1.51 -9.82
N LEU A 45 -5.16 -2.13 -10.37
CA LEU A 45 -5.02 -3.22 -11.33
C LEU A 45 -4.74 -2.62 -12.69
N ARG A 46 -3.74 -3.15 -13.42
CA ARG A 46 -3.42 -2.69 -14.76
C ARG A 46 -4.66 -2.78 -15.66
N GLY A 47 -4.97 -1.68 -16.33
CA GLY A 47 -6.16 -1.57 -17.17
C GLY A 47 -7.40 -1.06 -16.45
N ASN A 48 -7.33 -0.85 -15.14
CA ASN A 48 -8.43 -0.29 -14.35
C ASN A 48 -8.08 1.13 -13.93
N THR A 49 -9.02 2.06 -14.04
CA THR A 49 -8.81 3.46 -13.69
C THR A 49 -9.16 3.79 -12.24
N SER A 50 -9.78 2.86 -11.52
CA SER A 50 -10.19 3.07 -10.12
C SER A 50 -9.14 2.53 -9.17
N ASN A 51 -8.77 3.35 -8.17
CA ASN A 51 -7.89 2.92 -7.09
C ASN A 51 -8.69 2.21 -6.01
N GLN A 52 -8.05 1.23 -5.38
CA GLN A 52 -8.54 0.56 -4.20
C GLN A 52 -7.59 0.85 -3.03
N TYR A 53 -8.04 0.64 -1.80
CA TYR A 53 -7.26 1.03 -0.62
C TYR A 53 -7.28 -0.05 0.44
N VAL A 54 -6.13 -0.22 1.12
CA VAL A 54 -6.02 -0.92 2.39
C VAL A 54 -5.53 0.10 3.42
N ASP A 55 -6.37 0.42 4.40
CA ASP A 55 -6.06 1.41 5.42
C ASP A 55 -5.68 0.72 6.72
N ASN A 56 -4.60 1.19 7.35
CA ASN A 56 -4.13 0.72 8.64
C ASN A 56 -4.22 1.87 9.65
N ILE A 57 -5.06 1.69 10.65
CA ILE A 57 -5.26 2.68 11.74
C ILE A 57 -4.86 2.11 13.10
N LYS A 58 -4.12 1.00 13.13
CA LYS A 58 -3.77 0.31 14.37
C LYS A 58 -2.56 0.89 15.08
N GLY A 59 -1.78 1.75 14.42
CA GLY A 59 -0.63 2.43 15.00
C GLY A 59 0.70 1.99 14.41
N ALA A 60 1.76 2.69 14.80
CA ALA A 60 3.11 2.46 14.29
C ALA A 60 3.60 1.05 14.60
N GLY A 61 4.29 0.46 13.63
CA GLY A 61 4.82 -0.90 13.75
C GLY A 61 3.81 -1.99 13.41
N THR A 62 2.58 -1.64 13.04
CA THR A 62 1.54 -2.62 12.70
C THR A 62 1.32 -2.68 11.20
N THR A 63 0.73 -3.78 10.76
CA THR A 63 0.40 -4.04 9.36
C THR A 63 -1.06 -4.47 9.25
N GLU A 64 -1.79 -3.86 8.33
CA GLU A 64 -3.11 -4.32 7.92
C GLU A 64 -3.00 -4.99 6.56
N SER A 65 -3.66 -6.13 6.41
CA SER A 65 -3.56 -6.93 5.19
C SER A 65 -4.93 -7.35 4.70
N ARG A 66 -5.03 -7.50 3.38
CA ARG A 66 -6.23 -8.02 2.74
C ARG A 66 -5.81 -9.02 1.68
N THR A 67 -6.42 -10.21 1.71
CA THR A 67 -6.25 -11.20 0.65
C THR A 67 -7.19 -10.86 -0.49
N LEU A 68 -6.66 -10.79 -1.70
CA LEU A 68 -7.42 -10.44 -2.89
C LEU A 68 -7.75 -11.70 -3.69
N TRP A 69 -8.86 -11.65 -4.42
CA TRP A 69 -9.17 -12.63 -5.43
C TRP A 69 -8.57 -12.14 -6.76
N VAL A 70 -7.63 -12.88 -7.31
CA VAL A 70 -6.91 -12.48 -8.52
C VAL A 70 -6.83 -13.62 -9.52
N LEU A 71 -6.81 -13.25 -10.79
CA LEU A 71 -6.60 -14.20 -11.89
C LEU A 71 -5.13 -14.19 -12.32
N PRO A 72 -4.63 -15.30 -12.86
CA PRO A 72 -3.28 -15.33 -13.43
C PRO A 72 -3.12 -14.24 -14.49
N GLY A 73 -1.97 -13.57 -14.47
CA GLY A 73 -1.66 -12.51 -15.42
C GLY A 73 -2.05 -11.12 -14.96
N TRP A 74 -2.82 -10.98 -13.90
CA TRP A 74 -3.14 -9.66 -13.35
C TRP A 74 -1.89 -9.02 -12.76
N GLU A 75 -1.76 -7.69 -12.95
CA GLU A 75 -0.66 -6.91 -12.43
C GLU A 75 -1.20 -5.75 -11.60
N PHE A 76 -0.56 -5.49 -10.46
CA PHE A 76 -0.91 -4.37 -9.58
C PHE A 76 0.28 -3.44 -9.43
N ARG A 77 0.00 -2.18 -9.22
CA ARG A 77 0.96 -1.22 -8.66
C ARG A 77 0.44 -0.72 -7.33
N VAL A 78 1.36 -0.25 -6.48
CA VAL A 78 1.01 0.22 -5.15
C VAL A 78 1.63 1.59 -4.89
N GLN A 79 0.98 2.34 -4.00
CA GLN A 79 1.42 3.64 -3.53
C GLN A 79 1.20 3.69 -2.02
N ALA A 80 2.20 4.16 -1.26
CA ALA A 80 2.08 4.31 0.17
C ALA A 80 1.69 5.75 0.52
N CYS A 81 0.76 5.88 1.45
CA CYS A 81 0.25 7.19 1.89
C CYS A 81 0.12 7.22 3.41
N SER A 82 0.16 8.41 3.99
CA SER A 82 -0.27 8.66 5.37
C SER A 82 -1.69 9.17 5.38
N ILE A 83 -2.46 8.77 6.40
CA ILE A 83 -3.85 9.19 6.57
C ILE A 83 -4.11 9.66 7.99
N ASN A 84 -5.10 10.54 8.15
CA ASN A 84 -5.63 10.96 9.44
C ASN A 84 -7.15 11.00 9.35
N ASN A 85 -7.82 10.17 10.15
CA ASN A 85 -9.29 10.01 10.12
C ASN A 85 -9.83 9.71 8.72
N GLY A 86 -9.12 8.87 7.97
CA GLY A 86 -9.49 8.52 6.61
C GLY A 86 -9.12 9.54 5.55
N THR A 87 -8.61 10.71 5.94
CA THR A 87 -8.16 11.74 5.01
C THR A 87 -6.70 11.51 4.63
N GLN A 88 -6.43 11.46 3.33
CA GLN A 88 -5.09 11.25 2.82
C GLN A 88 -4.28 12.54 2.97
N LEU A 89 -3.12 12.45 3.64
CA LEU A 89 -2.27 13.60 3.95
C LEU A 89 -1.14 13.76 2.95
N GLY A 90 -0.58 12.67 2.48
CA GLY A 90 0.52 12.71 1.52
C GLY A 90 0.87 11.30 1.08
N CYS A 91 1.51 11.17 -0.07
CA CYS A 91 1.86 9.89 -0.67
C CYS A 91 3.24 9.95 -1.31
N GLY A 92 3.89 8.79 -1.37
CA GLY A 92 5.09 8.59 -2.17
C GLY A 92 4.75 8.27 -3.63
N SER A 93 5.76 7.87 -4.37
CA SER A 93 5.61 7.50 -5.78
C SER A 93 4.94 6.12 -5.91
N TRP A 94 4.24 5.92 -7.00
CA TRP A 94 3.72 4.61 -7.37
C TRP A 94 4.87 3.66 -7.73
N SER A 95 4.74 2.40 -7.35
CA SER A 95 5.59 1.33 -7.87
C SER A 95 5.30 1.09 -9.35
N GLY A 96 6.13 0.32 -10.02
CA GLY A 96 5.77 -0.28 -11.30
C GLY A 96 4.70 -1.35 -11.11
N PHE A 97 4.06 -1.76 -12.21
CA PHE A 97 3.13 -2.88 -12.18
C PHE A 97 3.90 -4.19 -12.00
N SER A 98 3.39 -5.06 -11.13
CA SER A 98 3.95 -6.37 -10.87
C SER A 98 2.83 -7.39 -10.76
N GLY A 99 3.06 -8.60 -11.22
CA GLY A 99 2.01 -9.53 -11.49
C GLY A 99 2.12 -10.90 -10.86
N VAL A 100 0.98 -11.51 -10.89
CA VAL A 100 0.77 -12.89 -10.45
C VAL A 100 1.15 -13.85 -11.58
#